data_2b8d45e36c62ba1e5957ed9e7219ed42
#
_entry.id   2b8d45e36c62ba1e5957ed9e7219ed42
#
_cell.length_a   1.000
_cell.length_b   1.000
_cell.length_c   1.000
_cell.angle_alpha   90.00
_cell.angle_beta   90.00
_cell.angle_gamma   90.00
#
_symmetry.space_group_name_H-M   'P 1'
#
loop_
_entity.id
_entity.type
_entity.pdbx_description
1 polymer ?
#
loop_
_entity_poly.entity_id
_entity_poly.type
_entity_poly.pdbx_seq_one_letter_code
_entity_poly.pdbx_strand_id
1 'polypeptide(L)'
;MFHPLIKDTPWPATTGTRTTLGPLPDAASTAAIAEFAARSEMQRPVVVIVASSAEAHTLERELPLFLPHPVPILTLPDWETLPYDHFSPHQDIVSQRLRTFYELPKLSEGIVILPITTAMLRTPPQHYIDGNTVDLSVGDIFDADSFAKSLALNGYRAVETVFEHGEFAVRGALLDVFPMGSDTPYRIDLLYDDVETLRTFDPETQRTVDRVEQIKLMPAREFPIGGDATHRFQMAWFESFDGDADLCPAFTEISAGRVPGGAEYYLPLFFEHCGTVFDYLPSNAALILLGDHHSAAQRYWSEITGRFEEYGIDPRRPLLPPQRGFIPVEEIYSQLGNHAVLELKPNEQSPAHARTTLKPAPQFTETDGAGGYQEKLARFIEDHQGPVLLCAESQGRRELLLENLVKAGLHPEACDNWPDFINSEVNFGITVAPVDRGLYAGPGQPTLISEAQLFGQRVAQRRRRTRQEETDTDAIIRDLTELRQGLPVVHIEHGVGRYLGLQILEIDGDPAEFLLLEYAEGNKLYVPVGSLHLISRYTAGDPDTAPLHRLGS
;
A
#
# COMPACT_ATOMS: atom_id res chain seq x y z
N MET A 1 -4.75 -34.23 -2.67
CA MET A 1 -3.34 -34.10 -3.12
C MET A 1 -3.28 -32.85 -3.97
N PHE A 2 -2.61 -31.81 -3.50
CA PHE A 2 -2.51 -30.52 -4.20
C PHE A 2 -2.04 -30.74 -5.64
N HIS A 3 -2.84 -30.34 -6.63
CA HIS A 3 -2.43 -30.36 -8.04
C HIS A 3 -1.82 -29.00 -8.35
N PRO A 4 -0.49 -28.88 -8.39
CA PRO A 4 0.14 -27.59 -8.70
C PRO A 4 -0.25 -27.17 -10.12
N LEU A 5 -0.70 -25.93 -10.28
CA LEU A 5 -0.92 -25.30 -11.58
C LEU A 5 0.38 -25.24 -12.39
N ILE A 6 1.51 -25.24 -11.67
CA ILE A 6 2.86 -25.13 -12.21
C ILE A 6 3.63 -26.38 -11.79
N LYS A 7 3.51 -27.44 -12.59
CA LYS A 7 4.29 -28.68 -12.39
C LYS A 7 5.74 -28.42 -12.80
N ASP A 8 6.66 -28.94 -11.99
CA ASP A 8 8.09 -29.10 -12.32
C ASP A 8 8.88 -27.81 -12.66
N THR A 9 8.42 -26.64 -12.19
CA THR A 9 9.24 -25.44 -12.34
C THR A 9 10.33 -25.41 -11.28
N PRO A 10 11.62 -25.57 -11.68
CA PRO A 10 12.69 -25.47 -10.72
C PRO A 10 12.79 -24.04 -10.21
N TRP A 11 12.74 -23.87 -8.90
CA TRP A 11 13.13 -22.63 -8.28
C TRP A 11 14.63 -22.42 -8.53
N PRO A 12 15.09 -21.19 -8.84
CA PRO A 12 16.52 -20.93 -8.91
C PRO A 12 17.15 -21.22 -7.55
N ALA A 13 17.92 -22.33 -7.47
CA ALA A 13 18.42 -22.86 -6.20
C ALA A 13 19.63 -22.10 -5.68
N THR A 14 20.36 -21.41 -6.55
CA THR A 14 21.63 -20.75 -6.23
C THR A 14 21.54 -19.25 -6.41
N THR A 15 22.18 -18.53 -5.50
CA THR A 15 22.40 -17.09 -5.57
C THR A 15 23.01 -16.73 -6.93
N GLY A 16 22.56 -15.61 -7.53
CA GLY A 16 23.02 -15.16 -8.84
C GLY A 16 22.36 -15.87 -10.04
N THR A 17 21.43 -16.81 -9.81
CA THR A 17 20.67 -17.45 -10.90
C THR A 17 19.34 -16.76 -11.14
N ARG A 18 18.99 -16.57 -12.40
CA ARG A 18 17.70 -16.03 -12.84
C ARG A 18 16.98 -17.05 -13.70
N THR A 19 15.77 -17.40 -13.30
CA THR A 19 14.87 -18.28 -14.06
C THR A 19 13.64 -17.49 -14.47
N THR A 20 13.14 -17.72 -15.69
CA THR A 20 11.91 -17.09 -16.18
C THR A 20 10.83 -18.14 -16.41
N LEU A 21 9.62 -17.84 -15.94
CA LEU A 21 8.45 -18.69 -16.06
C LEU A 21 7.30 -17.91 -16.73
N GLY A 22 6.62 -18.50 -17.69
CA GLY A 22 5.46 -17.89 -18.35
C GLY A 22 4.94 -18.68 -19.53
N PRO A 23 3.82 -18.25 -20.13
CA PRO A 23 3.00 -17.11 -19.72
C PRO A 23 2.20 -17.38 -18.44
N LEU A 24 2.00 -16.33 -17.63
CA LEU A 24 1.19 -16.35 -16.41
C LEU A 24 0.22 -15.16 -16.42
N PRO A 25 -0.84 -15.24 -17.23
CA PRO A 25 -1.78 -14.12 -17.35
C PRO A 25 -2.66 -13.99 -16.10
N ASP A 26 -3.05 -12.74 -15.80
CA ASP A 26 -4.05 -12.40 -14.79
C ASP A 26 -3.75 -13.08 -13.42
N ALA A 27 -4.75 -13.70 -12.77
CA ALA A 27 -4.59 -14.37 -11.48
C ALA A 27 -3.62 -15.58 -11.49
N ALA A 28 -3.17 -16.03 -12.67
CA ALA A 28 -2.17 -17.10 -12.75
C ALA A 28 -0.82 -16.70 -12.14
N SER A 29 -0.46 -15.42 -12.19
CA SER A 29 0.73 -14.89 -11.53
C SER A 29 0.60 -14.98 -10.00
N THR A 30 -0.56 -14.59 -9.47
CA THR A 30 -0.86 -14.65 -8.04
C THR A 30 -0.87 -16.09 -7.54
N ALA A 31 -1.52 -17.00 -8.29
CA ALA A 31 -1.53 -18.42 -7.97
C ALA A 31 -0.10 -19.02 -7.96
N ALA A 32 0.74 -18.65 -8.91
CA ALA A 32 2.13 -19.08 -8.97
C ALA A 32 2.94 -18.61 -7.74
N ILE A 33 2.79 -17.35 -7.35
CA ILE A 33 3.46 -16.80 -6.17
C ILE A 33 3.02 -17.56 -4.90
N ALA A 34 1.70 -17.79 -4.74
CA ALA A 34 1.16 -18.54 -3.62
C ALA A 34 1.67 -19.98 -3.59
N GLU A 35 1.72 -20.68 -4.74
CA GLU A 35 2.29 -22.03 -4.83
C GLU A 35 3.76 -22.06 -4.44
N PHE A 36 4.56 -21.06 -4.86
CA PHE A 36 5.96 -20.97 -4.47
C PHE A 36 6.11 -20.73 -2.97
N ALA A 37 5.34 -19.82 -2.40
CA ALA A 37 5.38 -19.52 -0.96
C ALA A 37 4.93 -20.71 -0.10
N ALA A 38 3.98 -21.53 -0.59
CA ALA A 38 3.44 -22.68 0.13
C ALA A 38 4.29 -23.95 0.04
N ARG A 39 5.34 -23.99 -0.80
CA ARG A 39 6.20 -25.17 -0.92
C ARG A 39 6.98 -25.41 0.37
N SER A 40 6.72 -26.52 1.03
CA SER A 40 7.33 -26.90 2.31
C SER A 40 8.87 -26.99 2.28
N GLU A 41 9.45 -27.19 1.10
CA GLU A 41 10.90 -27.23 0.89
C GLU A 41 11.53 -25.83 0.99
N MET A 42 10.72 -24.78 0.97
CA MET A 42 11.22 -23.41 0.81
C MET A 42 11.30 -22.63 2.12
N GLN A 43 10.57 -22.96 3.17
CA GLN A 43 10.60 -22.32 4.52
C GLN A 43 11.43 -21.01 4.58
N ARG A 44 11.08 -20.04 3.74
CA ARG A 44 11.80 -18.79 3.55
C ARG A 44 10.86 -17.69 3.06
N PRO A 45 11.14 -16.44 3.37
CA PRO A 45 10.37 -15.33 2.84
C PRO A 45 10.44 -15.23 1.32
N VAL A 46 9.31 -14.94 0.69
CA VAL A 46 9.21 -14.65 -0.74
C VAL A 46 8.99 -13.16 -0.91
N VAL A 47 9.92 -12.48 -1.57
CA VAL A 47 9.84 -11.04 -1.83
C VAL A 47 9.47 -10.81 -3.28
N VAL A 48 8.31 -10.21 -3.50
CA VAL A 48 7.74 -9.97 -4.83
C VAL A 48 7.91 -8.50 -5.20
N ILE A 49 8.72 -8.24 -6.20
CA ILE A 49 8.91 -6.89 -6.76
C ILE A 49 8.04 -6.78 -8.01
N VAL A 50 7.12 -5.82 -7.99
CA VAL A 50 6.14 -5.58 -9.06
C VAL A 50 6.42 -4.29 -9.82
N ALA A 51 5.84 -4.11 -10.99
CA ALA A 51 6.07 -2.92 -11.81
C ALA A 51 5.33 -1.67 -11.28
N SER A 52 4.27 -1.84 -10.48
CA SER A 52 3.45 -0.71 -10.01
C SER A 52 2.77 -0.98 -8.67
N SER A 53 2.38 0.09 -7.96
CA SER A 53 1.58 0.01 -6.73
C SER A 53 0.22 -0.64 -6.99
N ALA A 54 -0.37 -0.46 -8.18
CA ALA A 54 -1.62 -1.12 -8.55
C ALA A 54 -1.48 -2.66 -8.61
N GLU A 55 -0.36 -3.17 -9.17
CA GLU A 55 -0.06 -4.60 -9.16
C GLU A 55 0.19 -5.11 -7.73
N ALA A 56 0.88 -4.33 -6.89
CA ALA A 56 1.08 -4.68 -5.48
C ALA A 56 -0.25 -4.86 -4.74
N HIS A 57 -1.17 -3.93 -4.90
CA HIS A 57 -2.51 -4.02 -4.30
C HIS A 57 -3.34 -5.19 -4.83
N THR A 58 -3.25 -5.47 -6.14
CA THR A 58 -3.95 -6.64 -6.72
C THR A 58 -3.42 -7.92 -6.09
N LEU A 59 -2.11 -8.10 -5.99
CA LEU A 59 -1.51 -9.27 -5.36
C LEU A 59 -1.91 -9.41 -3.88
N GLU A 60 -1.82 -8.33 -3.11
CA GLU A 60 -2.19 -8.33 -1.69
C GLU A 60 -3.62 -8.82 -1.47
N ARG A 61 -4.56 -8.39 -2.32
CA ARG A 61 -5.96 -8.78 -2.25
C ARG A 61 -6.25 -10.19 -2.73
N GLU A 62 -5.54 -10.65 -3.75
CA GLU A 62 -5.79 -11.95 -4.39
C GLU A 62 -5.07 -13.12 -3.71
N LEU A 63 -3.88 -12.90 -3.15
CA LEU A 63 -3.05 -13.94 -2.55
C LEU A 63 -3.78 -14.80 -1.51
N PRO A 64 -4.61 -14.27 -0.60
CA PRO A 64 -5.33 -15.08 0.39
C PRO A 64 -6.19 -16.19 -0.22
N LEU A 65 -6.74 -15.97 -1.44
CA LEU A 65 -7.51 -16.98 -2.14
C LEU A 65 -6.68 -18.22 -2.49
N PHE A 66 -5.40 -18.04 -2.86
CA PHE A 66 -4.55 -19.09 -3.39
C PHE A 66 -3.66 -19.77 -2.33
N LEU A 67 -3.59 -19.22 -1.14
CA LEU A 67 -2.78 -19.78 -0.04
C LEU A 67 -3.52 -20.92 0.65
N PRO A 68 -2.86 -22.08 0.89
CA PRO A 68 -3.46 -23.23 1.56
C PRO A 68 -3.67 -22.99 3.06
N HIS A 69 -2.95 -22.07 3.64
CA HIS A 69 -3.06 -21.61 5.02
C HIS A 69 -2.62 -20.14 5.11
N PRO A 70 -3.11 -19.39 6.10
CA PRO A 70 -2.69 -18.02 6.30
C PRO A 70 -1.18 -17.93 6.56
N VAL A 71 -0.48 -17.08 5.81
CA VAL A 71 0.91 -16.68 6.04
C VAL A 71 0.99 -15.17 6.14
N PRO A 72 2.00 -14.61 6.81
CA PRO A 72 2.20 -13.16 6.82
C PRO A 72 2.34 -12.61 5.40
N ILE A 73 1.56 -11.59 5.07
CA ILE A 73 1.69 -10.81 3.84
C ILE A 73 2.02 -9.39 4.28
N LEU A 74 3.23 -8.94 3.95
CA LEU A 74 3.71 -7.58 4.22
C LEU A 74 3.77 -6.81 2.92
N THR A 75 3.38 -5.56 2.94
CA THR A 75 3.51 -4.66 1.80
C THR A 75 4.40 -3.49 2.18
N LEU A 76 5.42 -3.22 1.35
CA LEU A 76 6.23 -2.01 1.43
C LEU A 76 5.76 -1.03 0.34
N PRO A 77 4.80 -0.14 0.65
CA PRO A 77 4.21 0.73 -0.35
C PRO A 77 5.17 1.81 -0.83
N ASP A 78 4.86 2.39 -1.97
CA ASP A 78 5.44 3.65 -2.44
C ASP A 78 4.99 4.81 -1.53
N TRP A 79 5.74 5.90 -1.50
CA TRP A 79 5.34 7.11 -0.78
C TRP A 79 4.07 7.77 -1.33
N GLU A 80 3.65 7.40 -2.55
CA GLU A 80 2.52 8.01 -3.27
C GLU A 80 2.69 9.52 -3.47
N THR A 81 3.93 10.01 -3.43
CA THR A 81 4.33 11.37 -3.77
C THR A 81 5.27 11.37 -4.97
N LEU A 82 5.27 12.43 -5.76
CA LEU A 82 6.20 12.56 -6.87
C LEU A 82 7.63 12.84 -6.34
N PRO A 83 8.69 12.39 -7.03
CA PRO A 83 10.06 12.68 -6.62
C PRO A 83 10.28 14.18 -6.40
N TYR A 84 10.91 14.52 -5.28
CA TYR A 84 11.16 15.91 -4.88
C TYR A 84 9.90 16.77 -4.70
N ASP A 85 8.76 16.18 -4.37
CA ASP A 85 7.53 16.91 -4.09
C ASP A 85 7.67 17.80 -2.82
N HIS A 86 6.73 18.71 -2.65
CA HIS A 86 6.59 19.54 -1.44
C HIS A 86 5.72 18.86 -0.37
N PHE A 87 5.16 17.70 -0.68
CA PHE A 87 4.29 16.94 0.21
C PHE A 87 5.02 15.73 0.79
N SER A 88 4.72 15.44 2.04
CA SER A 88 5.14 14.20 2.70
C SER A 88 4.15 13.07 2.42
N PRO A 89 4.57 11.80 2.48
CA PRO A 89 3.68 10.65 2.45
C PRO A 89 2.63 10.71 3.55
N HIS A 90 1.45 10.13 3.30
CA HIS A 90 0.44 9.98 4.33
C HIS A 90 0.96 9.14 5.51
N GLN A 91 0.50 9.43 6.74
CA GLN A 91 1.00 8.75 7.95
C GLN A 91 0.72 7.24 7.92
N ASP A 92 -0.38 6.79 7.31
CA ASP A 92 -0.69 5.37 7.15
C ASP A 92 0.33 4.66 6.25
N ILE A 93 0.80 5.33 5.18
CA ILE A 93 1.85 4.82 4.31
C ILE A 93 3.16 4.70 5.10
N VAL A 94 3.54 5.74 5.86
CA VAL A 94 4.74 5.71 6.71
C VAL A 94 4.63 4.62 7.76
N SER A 95 3.45 4.46 8.39
CA SER A 95 3.14 3.41 9.37
C SER A 95 3.35 2.01 8.78
N GLN A 96 2.77 1.74 7.61
CA GLN A 96 2.92 0.45 6.93
C GLN A 96 4.37 0.18 6.52
N ARG A 97 5.09 1.19 6.04
CA ARG A 97 6.52 1.08 5.68
C ARG A 97 7.38 0.76 6.89
N LEU A 98 7.20 1.47 8.01
CA LEU A 98 7.93 1.24 9.25
C LEU A 98 7.67 -0.16 9.81
N ARG A 99 6.42 -0.62 9.79
CA ARG A 99 6.05 -1.99 10.13
C ARG A 99 6.82 -2.99 9.28
N THR A 100 6.82 -2.80 7.96
CA THR A 100 7.49 -3.70 7.04
C THR A 100 9.01 -3.70 7.26
N PHE A 101 9.64 -2.54 7.45
CA PHE A 101 11.07 -2.44 7.77
C PHE A 101 11.42 -3.15 9.09
N TYR A 102 10.54 -3.11 10.08
CA TYR A 102 10.77 -3.79 11.37
C TYR A 102 10.58 -5.30 11.29
N GLU A 103 9.55 -5.76 10.58
CA GLU A 103 9.17 -7.18 10.52
C GLU A 103 9.99 -7.96 9.48
N LEU A 104 10.32 -7.37 8.34
CA LEU A 104 10.99 -8.03 7.21
C LEU A 104 12.30 -8.75 7.60
N PRO A 105 13.24 -8.16 8.37
CA PRO A 105 14.47 -8.84 8.76
C PRO A 105 14.25 -10.06 9.68
N LYS A 106 13.10 -10.11 10.35
CA LYS A 106 12.72 -11.16 11.34
C LYS A 106 11.82 -12.22 10.73
N LEU A 107 11.41 -12.04 9.48
CA LEU A 107 10.47 -12.92 8.79
C LEU A 107 11.12 -14.26 8.45
N SER A 108 10.59 -15.35 8.99
CA SER A 108 11.05 -16.72 8.68
C SER A 108 10.31 -17.33 7.50
N GLU A 109 9.04 -16.96 7.31
CA GLU A 109 8.15 -17.36 6.22
C GLU A 109 7.16 -16.25 5.93
N GLY A 110 6.61 -16.17 4.72
CA GLY A 110 5.62 -15.19 4.31
C GLY A 110 5.93 -14.55 2.97
N ILE A 111 5.12 -13.60 2.60
CA ILE A 111 5.22 -12.89 1.31
C ILE A 111 5.39 -11.40 1.59
N VAL A 112 6.37 -10.78 0.94
CA VAL A 112 6.59 -9.33 0.98
C VAL A 112 6.39 -8.78 -0.42
N ILE A 113 5.56 -7.76 -0.56
CA ILE A 113 5.21 -7.16 -1.85
C ILE A 113 5.69 -5.72 -1.87
N LEU A 114 6.39 -5.33 -2.94
CA LEU A 114 6.80 -3.93 -3.12
C LEU A 114 6.87 -3.55 -4.61
N PRO A 115 6.51 -2.31 -4.96
CA PRO A 115 6.77 -1.75 -6.28
C PRO A 115 8.27 -1.58 -6.54
N ILE A 116 8.70 -1.66 -7.80
CA ILE A 116 10.09 -1.41 -8.18
C ILE A 116 10.51 0.04 -7.84
N THR A 117 9.60 1.00 -7.91
CA THR A 117 9.81 2.39 -7.49
C THR A 117 10.20 2.49 -6.03
N THR A 118 9.55 1.72 -5.16
CA THR A 118 9.90 1.63 -3.73
C THR A 118 11.28 1.00 -3.52
N ALA A 119 11.63 -0.03 -4.29
CA ALA A 119 12.96 -0.64 -4.24
C ALA A 119 14.08 0.34 -4.65
N MET A 120 13.75 1.38 -5.42
CA MET A 120 14.70 2.42 -5.85
C MET A 120 14.88 3.55 -4.83
N LEU A 121 14.17 3.55 -3.71
CA LEU A 121 14.34 4.54 -2.63
C LEU A 121 15.51 4.15 -1.73
N ARG A 122 16.27 5.14 -1.26
CA ARG A 122 17.15 4.97 -0.11
C ARG A 122 16.29 4.81 1.14
N THR A 123 16.71 3.92 2.04
CA THR A 123 15.97 3.61 3.27
C THR A 123 16.76 4.06 4.50
N PRO A 124 16.10 4.25 5.66
CA PRO A 124 16.84 4.38 6.91
C PRO A 124 17.71 3.13 7.15
N PRO A 125 18.79 3.21 7.92
CA PRO A 125 19.51 2.03 8.33
C PRO A 125 18.70 1.20 9.31
N GLN A 126 18.77 -0.14 9.23
CA GLN A 126 17.97 -1.05 10.06
C GLN A 126 18.09 -0.76 11.57
N HIS A 127 19.30 -0.43 12.04
CA HIS A 127 19.54 -0.14 13.46
C HIS A 127 18.75 1.09 13.96
N TYR A 128 18.37 2.01 13.07
CA TYR A 128 17.52 3.14 13.45
C TYR A 128 16.11 2.68 13.83
N ILE A 129 15.52 1.80 13.03
CA ILE A 129 14.16 1.27 13.28
C ILE A 129 14.19 0.42 14.56
N ASP A 130 15.12 -0.54 14.67
CA ASP A 130 15.21 -1.42 15.83
C ASP A 130 15.54 -0.65 17.14
N GLY A 131 16.46 0.32 17.08
CA GLY A 131 16.90 1.09 18.24
C GLY A 131 15.89 2.11 18.76
N ASN A 132 14.91 2.51 17.94
CA ASN A 132 13.85 3.45 18.32
C ASN A 132 12.46 2.76 18.46
N THR A 133 12.42 1.45 18.44
CA THR A 133 11.22 0.66 18.71
C THR A 133 11.20 0.23 20.17
N VAL A 134 10.13 0.52 20.89
CA VAL A 134 9.95 0.22 22.31
C VAL A 134 8.75 -0.70 22.47
N ASP A 135 8.93 -1.77 23.23
CA ASP A 135 7.84 -2.61 23.72
C ASP A 135 7.36 -2.06 25.07
N LEU A 136 6.06 -1.91 25.24
CA LEU A 136 5.43 -1.47 26.49
C LEU A 136 4.42 -2.51 26.93
N SER A 137 4.53 -2.97 28.19
CA SER A 137 3.71 -4.02 28.79
C SER A 137 2.97 -3.52 30.02
N VAL A 138 1.88 -4.20 30.36
CA VAL A 138 1.20 -4.00 31.65
C VAL A 138 2.19 -4.30 32.79
N GLY A 139 2.26 -3.38 33.76
CA GLY A 139 3.20 -3.42 34.88
C GLY A 139 4.54 -2.73 34.63
N ASP A 140 4.80 -2.21 33.44
CA ASP A 140 5.96 -1.34 33.19
C ASP A 140 5.80 -0.02 33.94
N ILE A 141 6.94 0.59 34.31
CA ILE A 141 6.97 1.82 35.11
C ILE A 141 7.58 2.93 34.25
N PHE A 142 6.88 4.03 34.10
CA PHE A 142 7.41 5.23 33.47
C PHE A 142 6.71 6.51 33.94
N ASP A 143 7.43 7.60 34.00
CA ASP A 143 6.87 8.94 34.22
C ASP A 143 6.18 9.42 32.93
N ALA A 144 4.90 9.77 33.00
CA ALA A 144 4.07 10.15 31.87
C ALA A 144 4.65 11.35 31.08
N ASP A 145 5.19 12.36 31.78
CA ASP A 145 5.74 13.55 31.15
C ASP A 145 7.04 13.23 30.39
N SER A 146 7.89 12.38 30.96
CA SER A 146 9.14 11.92 30.32
C SER A 146 8.82 11.04 29.12
N PHE A 147 7.79 10.19 29.20
CA PHE A 147 7.35 9.35 28.11
C PHE A 147 6.74 10.17 26.96
N ALA A 148 5.91 11.16 27.27
CA ALA A 148 5.36 12.09 26.29
C ALA A 148 6.49 12.85 25.54
N LYS A 149 7.54 13.30 26.27
CA LYS A 149 8.73 13.91 25.65
C LYS A 149 9.47 12.92 24.74
N SER A 150 9.58 11.66 25.16
CA SER A 150 10.19 10.60 24.33
C SER A 150 9.38 10.34 23.06
N LEU A 151 8.05 10.31 23.14
CA LEU A 151 7.18 10.19 21.95
C LEU A 151 7.38 11.37 21.01
N ALA A 152 7.41 12.61 21.52
CA ALA A 152 7.64 13.79 20.70
C ALA A 152 9.04 13.78 20.03
N LEU A 153 10.10 13.32 20.72
CA LEU A 153 11.44 13.14 20.15
C LEU A 153 11.46 12.05 19.08
N ASN A 154 10.63 11.02 19.20
CA ASN A 154 10.44 9.97 18.20
C ASN A 154 9.52 10.39 17.05
N GLY A 155 9.13 11.67 16.99
CA GLY A 155 8.38 12.25 15.89
C GLY A 155 6.85 12.17 16.02
N TYR A 156 6.32 11.70 17.16
CA TYR A 156 4.88 11.71 17.43
C TYR A 156 4.38 13.14 17.68
N ARG A 157 3.18 13.42 17.22
CA ARG A 157 2.50 14.72 17.38
C ARG A 157 1.57 14.71 18.60
N ALA A 158 1.78 15.66 19.50
CA ALA A 158 0.87 15.87 20.62
C ALA A 158 -0.42 16.55 20.14
N VAL A 159 -1.56 15.95 20.44
CA VAL A 159 -2.90 16.40 20.04
C VAL A 159 -3.88 16.38 21.23
N GLU A 160 -5.04 17.03 21.09
CA GLU A 160 -6.09 16.94 22.11
C GLU A 160 -6.83 15.59 22.03
N THR A 161 -7.02 15.04 20.83
CA THR A 161 -7.70 13.77 20.59
C THR A 161 -6.98 13.02 19.48
N VAL A 162 -6.68 11.75 19.71
CA VAL A 162 -5.93 10.90 18.79
C VAL A 162 -6.87 10.32 17.74
N PHE A 163 -6.54 10.54 16.46
CA PHE A 163 -7.28 10.03 15.30
C PHE A 163 -6.38 9.28 14.30
N GLU A 164 -5.13 9.75 14.13
CA GLU A 164 -4.21 9.30 13.07
C GLU A 164 -2.96 8.65 13.64
N HIS A 165 -2.28 7.83 12.84
CA HIS A 165 -0.98 7.29 13.18
C HIS A 165 0.03 8.40 13.53
N GLY A 166 0.88 8.13 14.51
CA GLY A 166 1.88 9.09 14.97
C GLY A 166 1.34 10.20 15.86
N GLU A 167 0.11 10.09 16.37
CA GLU A 167 -0.48 11.01 17.33
C GLU A 167 -0.47 10.43 18.74
N PHE A 168 -0.37 11.33 19.73
CA PHE A 168 -0.60 11.00 21.14
C PHE A 168 -1.28 12.14 21.90
N ALA A 169 -1.98 11.79 22.96
CA ALA A 169 -2.65 12.74 23.87
C ALA A 169 -2.45 12.31 25.33
N VAL A 170 -2.11 13.27 26.21
CA VAL A 170 -1.98 13.02 27.65
C VAL A 170 -3.11 13.72 28.39
N ARG A 171 -3.87 12.99 29.20
CA ARG A 171 -5.02 13.49 29.97
C ARG A 171 -4.99 12.97 31.40
N GLY A 172 -4.21 13.63 32.26
CA GLY A 172 -4.02 13.16 33.63
C GLY A 172 -3.28 11.82 33.67
N ALA A 173 -3.92 10.78 34.18
CA ALA A 173 -3.36 9.43 34.25
C ALA A 173 -3.61 8.58 32.97
N LEU A 174 -4.18 9.19 31.93
CA LEU A 174 -4.44 8.53 30.65
C LEU A 174 -3.49 9.05 29.58
N LEU A 175 -2.91 8.13 28.82
CA LEU A 175 -2.16 8.44 27.61
C LEU A 175 -2.76 7.65 26.46
N ASP A 176 -3.28 8.37 25.46
CA ASP A 176 -3.76 7.81 24.21
C ASP A 176 -2.66 7.94 23.16
N VAL A 177 -2.41 6.89 22.37
CA VAL A 177 -1.41 6.88 21.30
C VAL A 177 -1.87 6.03 20.14
N PHE A 178 -1.61 6.50 18.92
CA PHE A 178 -1.76 5.66 17.71
C PHE A 178 -0.36 5.33 17.17
N PRO A 179 0.19 4.17 17.55
CA PRO A 179 1.55 3.82 17.17
C PRO A 179 1.68 3.55 15.67
N MET A 180 2.83 3.89 15.12
CA MET A 180 3.23 3.41 13.81
C MET A 180 3.32 1.87 13.80
N GLY A 181 2.91 1.26 12.70
CA GLY A 181 2.88 -0.19 12.53
C GLY A 181 1.73 -0.91 13.22
N SER A 182 0.84 -0.19 13.91
CA SER A 182 -0.35 -0.75 14.54
C SER A 182 -1.60 -0.48 13.68
N ASP A 183 -2.54 -1.41 13.70
CA ASP A 183 -3.83 -1.25 13.02
C ASP A 183 -4.85 -0.47 13.88
N THR A 184 -4.58 -0.28 15.17
CA THR A 184 -5.48 0.37 16.13
C THR A 184 -4.72 1.25 17.12
N PRO A 185 -5.32 2.35 17.60
CA PRO A 185 -4.76 3.14 18.67
C PRO A 185 -4.93 2.48 20.04
N TYR A 186 -4.10 2.90 20.99
CA TYR A 186 -4.09 2.37 22.35
C TYR A 186 -4.29 3.46 23.39
N ARG A 187 -5.02 3.10 24.44
CA ARG A 187 -5.20 3.85 25.67
C ARG A 187 -4.43 3.17 26.78
N ILE A 188 -3.51 3.91 27.37
CA ILE A 188 -2.64 3.49 28.46
C ILE A 188 -3.17 4.15 29.73
N ASP A 189 -3.64 3.35 30.68
CA ASP A 189 -4.02 3.83 31.99
C ASP A 189 -2.85 3.68 32.96
N LEU A 190 -2.51 4.75 33.64
CA LEU A 190 -1.44 4.77 34.63
C LEU A 190 -2.03 4.84 36.05
N LEU A 191 -1.53 3.99 36.93
CA LEU A 191 -1.73 4.12 38.37
C LEU A 191 -0.43 4.63 38.98
N TYR A 192 -0.34 5.93 39.24
CA TYR A 192 0.91 6.65 39.48
C TYR A 192 1.80 6.54 38.23
N ASP A 193 2.93 5.85 38.32
CA ASP A 193 3.87 5.61 37.22
C ASP A 193 3.79 4.18 36.64
N ASP A 194 2.92 3.31 37.18
CA ASP A 194 2.74 1.94 36.73
C ASP A 194 1.68 1.86 35.62
N VAL A 195 1.97 1.12 34.55
CA VAL A 195 0.98 0.79 33.50
C VAL A 195 -0.03 -0.20 34.10
N GLU A 196 -1.22 0.29 34.46
CA GLU A 196 -2.28 -0.53 35.03
C GLU A 196 -3.02 -1.33 33.97
N THR A 197 -3.38 -0.67 32.84
CA THR A 197 -4.05 -1.34 31.73
C THR A 197 -3.64 -0.76 30.38
N LEU A 198 -3.61 -1.64 29.39
CA LEU A 198 -3.48 -1.30 27.97
C LEU A 198 -4.76 -1.73 27.25
N ARG A 199 -5.37 -0.81 26.49
CA ARG A 199 -6.62 -1.07 25.78
C ARG A 199 -6.59 -0.48 24.40
N THR A 200 -7.11 -1.20 23.41
CA THR A 200 -7.41 -0.62 22.10
C THR A 200 -8.64 0.29 22.21
N PHE A 201 -8.74 1.25 21.34
CA PHE A 201 -9.95 2.07 21.21
C PHE A 201 -10.22 2.41 19.74
N ASP A 202 -11.47 2.70 19.46
CA ASP A 202 -11.90 3.14 18.14
C ASP A 202 -11.64 4.64 18.01
N PRO A 203 -10.86 5.10 17.01
CA PRO A 203 -10.46 6.50 16.88
C PRO A 203 -11.63 7.43 16.58
N GLU A 204 -12.71 6.97 15.92
CA GLU A 204 -13.88 7.80 15.60
C GLU A 204 -14.78 8.01 16.82
N THR A 205 -15.10 6.93 17.53
CA THR A 205 -16.00 6.97 18.67
C THR A 205 -15.29 7.22 20.01
N GLN A 206 -13.96 7.11 20.03
CA GLN A 206 -13.12 7.22 21.25
C GLN A 206 -13.43 6.17 22.33
N ARG A 207 -14.18 5.11 21.99
CA ARG A 207 -14.56 4.05 22.92
C ARG A 207 -13.51 2.93 22.92
N THR A 208 -13.18 2.48 24.12
CA THR A 208 -12.31 1.30 24.30
C THR A 208 -13.00 0.04 23.79
N VAL A 209 -12.22 -0.82 23.13
CA VAL A 209 -12.69 -2.07 22.52
C VAL A 209 -12.15 -3.26 23.31
N ASP A 210 -10.85 -3.56 23.21
CA ASP A 210 -10.23 -4.75 23.79
C ASP A 210 -9.10 -4.41 24.76
N ARG A 211 -8.78 -5.35 25.67
CA ARG A 211 -7.58 -5.30 26.51
C ARG A 211 -6.44 -6.05 25.84
N VAL A 212 -5.23 -5.49 25.95
CA VAL A 212 -4.00 -6.12 25.47
C VAL A 212 -2.95 -6.11 26.58
N GLU A 213 -2.00 -7.03 26.53
CA GLU A 213 -0.95 -7.15 27.54
C GLU A 213 0.31 -6.36 27.18
N GLN A 214 0.53 -6.13 25.87
CA GLN A 214 1.72 -5.49 25.36
C GLN A 214 1.38 -4.71 24.08
N ILE A 215 2.05 -3.57 23.91
CA ILE A 215 2.01 -2.77 22.66
C ILE A 215 3.44 -2.48 22.20
N LYS A 216 3.57 -2.20 20.92
CA LYS A 216 4.82 -1.82 20.29
C LYS A 216 4.75 -0.38 19.77
N LEU A 217 5.75 0.41 20.08
CA LEU A 217 5.87 1.81 19.69
C LEU A 217 7.09 1.95 18.78
N MET A 218 6.86 2.13 17.49
CA MET A 218 7.91 2.41 16.50
C MET A 218 8.15 3.92 16.39
N PRO A 219 9.27 4.37 15.82
CA PRO A 219 9.45 5.81 15.52
C PRO A 219 8.35 6.29 14.56
N ALA A 220 7.91 7.55 14.69
CA ALA A 220 6.84 8.06 13.85
C ALA A 220 7.30 8.49 12.44
N ARG A 221 8.60 8.35 12.11
CA ARG A 221 9.19 8.76 10.83
C ARG A 221 10.31 7.83 10.42
N GLU A 222 10.62 7.83 9.13
CA GLU A 222 11.77 7.10 8.58
C GLU A 222 13.13 7.78 8.89
N PHE A 223 13.14 8.92 9.58
CA PHE A 223 14.35 9.63 10.00
C PHE A 223 14.17 10.31 11.37
N PRO A 224 15.25 10.45 12.15
CA PRO A 224 15.19 11.04 13.48
C PRO A 224 15.10 12.57 13.42
N ILE A 225 14.50 13.18 14.45
CA ILE A 225 14.43 14.64 14.63
C ILE A 225 14.80 15.00 16.07
N GLY A 226 15.48 16.15 16.20
CA GLY A 226 15.92 16.66 17.50
C GLY A 226 17.30 16.16 17.93
N GLY A 227 17.87 16.82 18.92
CA GLY A 227 19.15 16.46 19.51
C GLY A 227 20.30 16.31 18.50
N ASP A 228 21.03 15.20 18.59
CA ASP A 228 22.17 14.88 17.75
C ASP A 228 21.79 14.71 16.26
N ALA A 229 20.56 14.31 15.97
CA ALA A 229 20.09 14.14 14.59
C ALA A 229 19.98 15.49 13.86
N THR A 230 19.46 16.51 14.54
CA THR A 230 19.41 17.87 13.98
C THR A 230 20.81 18.40 13.72
N HIS A 231 21.75 18.19 14.64
CA HIS A 231 23.15 18.62 14.44
C HIS A 231 23.78 17.90 13.24
N ARG A 232 23.59 16.59 13.11
CA ARG A 232 24.06 15.81 11.96
C ARG A 232 23.45 16.34 10.65
N PHE A 233 22.15 16.58 10.62
CA PHE A 233 21.47 17.16 9.46
C PHE A 233 22.10 18.52 9.07
N GLN A 234 22.33 19.40 10.02
CA GLN A 234 22.96 20.71 9.76
C GLN A 234 24.36 20.57 9.16
N MET A 235 25.19 19.71 9.74
CA MET A 235 26.53 19.45 9.21
C MET A 235 26.50 18.91 7.80
N ALA A 236 25.66 17.88 7.55
CA ALA A 236 25.49 17.26 6.23
C ALA A 236 24.87 18.23 5.20
N TRP A 237 24.05 19.18 5.66
CA TRP A 237 23.52 20.26 4.82
C TRP A 237 24.65 21.15 4.28
N PHE A 238 25.52 21.67 5.16
CA PHE A 238 26.63 22.52 4.76
C PHE A 238 27.69 21.81 3.91
N GLU A 239 27.79 20.48 4.03
CA GLU A 239 28.64 19.68 3.16
C GLU A 239 28.02 19.42 1.77
N SER A 240 26.69 19.49 1.68
CA SER A 240 25.93 19.10 0.47
C SER A 240 25.50 20.28 -0.39
N PHE A 241 25.32 21.45 0.23
CA PHE A 241 24.74 22.61 -0.43
C PHE A 241 25.58 23.87 -0.18
N ASP A 242 25.75 24.63 -1.26
CA ASP A 242 26.31 25.98 -1.20
C ASP A 242 25.19 27.01 -0.96
N GLY A 243 25.53 28.19 -0.44
CA GLY A 243 24.60 29.29 -0.28
C GLY A 243 24.17 29.56 1.16
N ASP A 244 23.17 30.42 1.32
CA ASP A 244 22.68 30.84 2.64
C ASP A 244 21.58 29.89 3.11
N ALA A 245 21.89 29.03 4.07
CA ALA A 245 20.99 28.04 4.64
C ALA A 245 19.76 28.67 5.32
N ASP A 246 19.90 29.89 5.87
CA ASP A 246 18.81 30.59 6.56
C ASP A 246 17.68 31.02 5.59
N LEU A 247 17.95 31.04 4.30
CA LEU A 247 16.96 31.31 3.26
C LEU A 247 16.19 30.05 2.85
N CYS A 248 16.60 28.88 3.34
CA CYS A 248 16.02 27.58 2.98
C CYS A 248 15.00 27.12 4.03
N PRO A 249 13.69 27.10 3.74
CA PRO A 249 12.68 26.68 4.71
C PRO A 249 12.91 25.27 5.27
N ALA A 250 13.36 24.32 4.43
CA ALA A 250 13.66 22.98 4.88
C ALA A 250 14.77 22.97 5.95
N PHE A 251 15.84 23.77 5.78
CA PHE A 251 16.92 23.87 6.77
C PHE A 251 16.44 24.51 8.07
N THR A 252 15.74 25.65 7.98
CA THR A 252 15.31 26.42 9.15
C THR A 252 14.28 25.66 10.00
N GLU A 253 13.30 25.01 9.34
CA GLU A 253 12.27 24.22 10.02
C GLU A 253 12.87 22.98 10.72
N ILE A 254 13.67 22.19 10.00
CA ILE A 254 14.30 20.98 10.56
C ILE A 254 15.28 21.36 11.69
N SER A 255 16.03 22.44 11.53
CA SER A 255 16.93 22.97 12.58
C SER A 255 16.17 23.41 13.82
N ALA A 256 14.93 23.86 13.68
CA ALA A 256 14.03 24.20 14.79
C ALA A 256 13.26 22.99 15.35
N GLY A 257 13.53 21.77 14.88
CA GLY A 257 12.85 20.54 15.30
C GLY A 257 11.45 20.35 14.69
N ARG A 258 11.11 21.09 13.65
CA ARG A 258 9.86 20.94 12.90
C ARG A 258 10.11 20.21 11.58
N VAL A 259 9.11 19.52 11.05
CA VAL A 259 9.21 18.75 9.80
C VAL A 259 8.37 19.41 8.73
N PRO A 260 9.01 20.07 7.75
CA PRO A 260 8.29 20.59 6.61
C PRO A 260 7.86 19.46 5.65
N GLY A 261 6.85 19.73 4.82
CA GLY A 261 6.47 18.79 3.76
C GLY A 261 7.64 18.50 2.82
N GLY A 262 7.79 17.25 2.40
CA GLY A 262 8.86 16.77 1.54
C GLY A 262 10.22 16.62 2.24
N ALA A 263 10.25 16.60 3.57
CA ALA A 263 11.48 16.38 4.35
C ALA A 263 12.11 15.01 4.07
N GLU A 264 11.32 14.04 3.62
CA GLU A 264 11.72 12.68 3.25
C GLU A 264 12.81 12.66 2.17
N TYR A 265 12.82 13.64 1.27
CA TYR A 265 13.83 13.75 0.22
C TYR A 265 15.20 14.22 0.74
N TYR A 266 15.29 14.65 2.00
CA TYR A 266 16.53 14.94 2.71
C TYR A 266 16.96 13.82 3.67
N LEU A 267 16.31 12.65 3.61
CA LEU A 267 16.64 11.49 4.45
C LEU A 267 18.15 11.19 4.51
N PRO A 268 18.93 11.28 3.41
CA PRO A 268 20.37 11.04 3.46
C PRO A 268 21.19 12.01 4.33
N LEU A 269 20.61 13.14 4.75
CA LEU A 269 21.31 14.10 5.62
C LEU A 269 21.18 13.75 7.12
N PHE A 270 20.28 12.83 7.48
CA PHE A 270 20.08 12.42 8.87
C PHE A 270 20.96 11.24 9.29
N PHE A 271 21.55 10.53 8.32
CA PHE A 271 22.34 9.32 8.57
C PHE A 271 23.74 9.45 7.98
N GLU A 272 24.69 8.74 8.56
CA GLU A 272 26.02 8.61 7.97
C GLU A 272 25.95 7.82 6.66
N HIS A 273 25.16 6.73 6.68
CA HIS A 273 24.89 5.89 5.53
C HIS A 273 23.40 5.50 5.52
N CYS A 274 22.74 5.71 4.38
CA CYS A 274 21.42 5.15 4.14
C CYS A 274 21.54 3.72 3.63
N GLY A 275 20.53 2.92 3.96
CA GLY A 275 20.37 1.59 3.43
C GLY A 275 19.57 1.55 2.12
N THR A 276 19.29 0.33 1.72
CA THR A 276 18.38 -0.06 0.66
C THR A 276 17.41 -1.12 1.18
N VAL A 277 16.32 -1.41 0.49
CA VAL A 277 15.42 -2.50 0.90
C VAL A 277 16.15 -3.84 0.97
N PHE A 278 17.21 -4.02 0.17
CA PHE A 278 18.00 -5.26 0.15
C PHE A 278 18.76 -5.52 1.46
N ASP A 279 19.10 -4.47 2.21
CA ASP A 279 19.76 -4.59 3.52
C ASP A 279 18.81 -5.12 4.62
N TYR A 280 17.50 -5.07 4.37
CA TYR A 280 16.47 -5.62 5.24
C TYR A 280 16.08 -7.06 4.91
N LEU A 281 16.52 -7.58 3.74
CA LEU A 281 16.14 -8.93 3.33
C LEU A 281 16.82 -9.99 4.18
N PRO A 282 16.07 -11.00 4.68
CA PRO A 282 16.69 -12.20 5.25
C PRO A 282 17.62 -12.84 4.22
N SER A 283 18.75 -13.38 4.68
CA SER A 283 19.78 -13.94 3.81
C SER A 283 19.30 -15.11 2.92
N ASN A 284 18.21 -15.78 3.34
CA ASN A 284 17.56 -16.86 2.60
C ASN A 284 16.35 -16.40 1.79
N ALA A 285 16.04 -15.09 1.72
CA ALA A 285 14.89 -14.59 0.97
C ALA A 285 14.95 -14.97 -0.51
N ALA A 286 13.80 -15.33 -1.05
CA ALA A 286 13.62 -15.62 -2.46
C ALA A 286 12.98 -14.42 -3.17
N LEU A 287 13.54 -14.00 -4.30
CA LEU A 287 13.03 -12.85 -5.04
C LEU A 287 12.20 -13.29 -6.25
N ILE A 288 11.02 -12.70 -6.38
CA ILE A 288 10.16 -12.82 -7.57
C ILE A 288 10.06 -11.44 -8.22
N LEU A 289 10.26 -11.37 -9.53
CA LEU A 289 9.98 -10.18 -10.33
C LEU A 289 8.73 -10.41 -11.16
N LEU A 290 7.78 -9.49 -11.10
CA LEU A 290 6.52 -9.54 -11.83
C LEU A 290 6.32 -8.29 -12.70
N GLY A 291 5.73 -8.47 -13.87
CA GLY A 291 5.36 -7.39 -14.77
C GLY A 291 6.55 -6.77 -15.53
N ASP A 292 6.35 -5.58 -16.08
CA ASP A 292 7.38 -4.82 -16.80
C ASP A 292 8.17 -3.90 -15.85
N HIS A 293 8.76 -4.52 -14.82
CA HIS A 293 9.54 -3.84 -13.78
C HIS A 293 10.73 -3.05 -14.34
N HIS A 294 11.33 -3.49 -15.46
CA HIS A 294 12.48 -2.80 -16.04
C HIS A 294 12.10 -1.45 -16.66
N SER A 295 11.08 -1.44 -17.51
CA SER A 295 10.58 -0.17 -18.08
C SER A 295 9.99 0.74 -17.01
N ALA A 296 9.37 0.18 -15.96
CA ALA A 296 8.88 0.96 -14.82
C ALA A 296 10.03 1.66 -14.08
N ALA A 297 11.13 0.93 -13.80
CA ALA A 297 12.33 1.50 -13.19
C ALA A 297 12.95 2.62 -14.04
N GLN A 298 13.05 2.40 -15.36
CA GLN A 298 13.58 3.41 -16.29
C GLN A 298 12.72 4.67 -16.35
N ARG A 299 11.39 4.52 -16.41
CA ARG A 299 10.47 5.67 -16.38
C ARG A 299 10.60 6.46 -15.08
N TYR A 300 10.64 5.76 -13.95
CA TYR A 300 10.79 6.41 -12.64
C TYR A 300 12.12 7.12 -12.50
N TRP A 301 13.22 6.52 -12.97
CA TRP A 301 14.52 7.19 -12.97
C TRP A 301 14.54 8.44 -13.86
N SER A 302 13.90 8.38 -15.04
CA SER A 302 13.76 9.53 -15.92
C SER A 302 12.92 10.65 -15.29
N GLU A 303 11.88 10.29 -14.54
CA GLU A 303 11.07 11.25 -13.79
C GLU A 303 11.88 11.91 -12.66
N ILE A 304 12.63 11.12 -11.87
CA ILE A 304 13.53 11.64 -10.82
C ILE A 304 14.51 12.67 -11.39
N THR A 305 15.19 12.31 -12.47
CA THR A 305 16.21 13.17 -13.09
C THR A 305 15.60 14.42 -13.71
N GLY A 306 14.47 14.30 -14.41
CA GLY A 306 13.76 15.44 -15.00
C GLY A 306 13.28 16.42 -13.93
N ARG A 307 12.69 15.92 -12.85
CA ARG A 307 12.22 16.79 -11.74
C ARG A 307 13.40 17.42 -10.98
N PHE A 308 14.51 16.72 -10.84
CA PHE A 308 15.73 17.31 -10.25
C PHE A 308 16.25 18.47 -11.11
N GLU A 309 16.30 18.34 -12.42
CA GLU A 309 16.71 19.39 -13.35
C GLU A 309 15.75 20.59 -13.33
N GLU A 310 14.44 20.34 -13.22
CA GLU A 310 13.41 21.37 -13.21
C GLU A 310 13.37 22.15 -11.89
N TYR A 311 13.36 21.45 -10.75
CA TYR A 311 13.16 22.09 -9.44
C TYR A 311 14.47 22.39 -8.69
N GLY A 312 15.60 21.77 -9.05
CA GLY A 312 16.89 21.98 -8.40
C GLY A 312 17.52 23.37 -8.65
N ILE A 313 16.90 24.22 -9.44
CA ILE A 313 17.36 25.57 -9.74
C ILE A 313 16.95 26.61 -8.67
N ASP A 314 16.00 26.30 -7.76
CA ASP A 314 15.59 27.23 -6.70
C ASP A 314 16.62 27.19 -5.54
N PRO A 315 17.39 28.28 -5.31
CA PRO A 315 18.38 28.32 -4.26
C PRO A 315 17.78 28.26 -2.85
N ARG A 316 16.48 28.50 -2.69
CA ARG A 316 15.77 28.40 -1.41
C ARG A 316 15.32 26.97 -1.11
N ARG A 317 15.39 26.08 -2.10
CA ARG A 317 15.06 24.66 -1.98
C ARG A 317 16.11 23.82 -2.70
N PRO A 318 17.36 23.78 -2.23
CA PRO A 318 18.38 22.96 -2.84
C PRO A 318 18.01 21.49 -2.71
N LEU A 319 18.12 20.73 -3.80
CA LEU A 319 17.80 19.32 -3.86
C LEU A 319 19.06 18.47 -3.85
N LEU A 320 19.01 17.35 -3.14
CA LEU A 320 20.07 16.34 -3.22
C LEU A 320 20.14 15.73 -4.62
N PRO A 321 21.36 15.50 -5.16
CA PRO A 321 21.49 14.77 -6.42
C PRO A 321 20.75 13.43 -6.39
N PRO A 322 20.13 13.00 -7.51
CA PRO A 322 19.30 11.80 -7.58
C PRO A 322 19.92 10.56 -6.92
N GLN A 323 21.20 10.31 -7.13
CA GLN A 323 21.91 9.15 -6.61
C GLN A 323 22.05 9.12 -5.08
N ARG A 324 21.85 10.26 -4.41
CA ARG A 324 21.89 10.31 -2.95
C ARG A 324 20.58 9.85 -2.31
N GLY A 325 19.43 10.21 -2.89
CA GLY A 325 18.09 9.84 -2.39
C GLY A 325 17.51 8.59 -3.02
N PHE A 326 17.99 8.24 -4.21
CA PHE A 326 17.45 7.15 -5.02
C PHE A 326 18.57 6.24 -5.53
N ILE A 327 18.20 5.05 -5.92
CA ILE A 327 19.10 4.01 -6.44
C ILE A 327 18.95 3.97 -7.97
N PRO A 328 20.05 4.17 -8.75
CA PRO A 328 20.01 4.05 -10.20
C PRO A 328 19.59 2.66 -10.68
N VAL A 329 19.01 2.60 -11.88
CA VAL A 329 18.50 1.35 -12.45
C VAL A 329 19.57 0.25 -12.48
N GLU A 330 20.80 0.60 -12.88
CA GLU A 330 21.92 -0.33 -12.96
C GLU A 330 22.30 -0.91 -11.59
N GLU A 331 22.25 -0.07 -10.53
CA GLU A 331 22.55 -0.49 -9.15
C GLU A 331 21.48 -1.46 -8.64
N ILE A 332 20.17 -1.20 -8.90
CA ILE A 332 19.07 -2.12 -8.55
C ILE A 332 19.28 -3.49 -9.18
N TYR A 333 19.56 -3.55 -10.48
CA TYR A 333 19.75 -4.82 -11.17
C TYR A 333 21.05 -5.53 -10.77
N SER A 334 22.07 -4.78 -10.36
CA SER A 334 23.27 -5.35 -9.75
C SER A 334 22.97 -6.01 -8.41
N GLN A 335 22.17 -5.36 -7.55
CA GLN A 335 21.75 -5.92 -6.26
C GLN A 335 20.87 -7.16 -6.45
N LEU A 336 19.89 -7.11 -7.36
CA LEU A 336 19.06 -8.27 -7.71
C LEU A 336 19.91 -9.45 -8.18
N GLY A 337 21.03 -9.20 -8.90
CA GLY A 337 21.98 -10.23 -9.34
C GLY A 337 22.67 -10.98 -8.20
N ASN A 338 22.64 -10.47 -6.97
CA ASN A 338 23.18 -11.15 -5.80
C ASN A 338 22.20 -12.16 -5.17
N HIS A 339 21.00 -12.28 -5.69
CA HIS A 339 19.95 -13.17 -5.18
C HIS A 339 19.55 -14.24 -6.20
N ALA A 340 18.86 -15.27 -5.72
CA ALA A 340 18.14 -16.20 -6.58
C ALA A 340 16.83 -15.54 -7.03
N VAL A 341 16.65 -15.35 -8.34
CA VAL A 341 15.53 -14.58 -8.89
C VAL A 341 14.66 -15.42 -9.80
N LEU A 342 13.36 -15.49 -9.51
CA LEU A 342 12.34 -16.00 -10.42
C LEU A 342 11.61 -14.82 -11.06
N GLU A 343 11.61 -14.77 -12.39
CA GLU A 343 10.89 -13.76 -13.14
C GLU A 343 9.62 -14.36 -13.75
N LEU A 344 8.46 -13.79 -13.38
CA LEU A 344 7.16 -14.19 -13.90
C LEU A 344 6.79 -13.32 -15.10
N LYS A 345 6.51 -13.98 -16.23
CA LYS A 345 6.15 -13.29 -17.48
C LYS A 345 4.66 -13.43 -17.75
N PRO A 346 3.89 -12.32 -17.81
CA PRO A 346 2.45 -12.40 -18.03
C PRO A 346 2.07 -12.76 -19.46
N ASN A 347 2.94 -12.49 -20.47
CA ASN A 347 2.64 -12.60 -21.88
C ASN A 347 3.32 -13.78 -22.58
N GLU A 348 2.65 -14.36 -23.59
CA GLU A 348 3.16 -15.46 -24.43
C GLU A 348 4.42 -15.08 -25.25
N GLN A 349 4.56 -13.81 -25.60
CA GLN A 349 5.66 -13.32 -26.46
C GLN A 349 6.99 -13.18 -25.73
N SER A 350 6.99 -13.23 -24.40
CA SER A 350 8.20 -13.10 -23.62
C SER A 350 9.00 -14.43 -23.63
N PRO A 351 10.32 -14.39 -23.83
CA PRO A 351 11.14 -15.58 -23.71
C PRO A 351 11.11 -16.08 -22.26
N ALA A 352 10.87 -17.38 -22.08
CA ALA A 352 10.83 -18.01 -20.77
C ALA A 352 11.63 -19.32 -20.79
N HIS A 353 12.32 -19.62 -19.68
CA HIS A 353 13.05 -20.88 -19.48
C HIS A 353 12.08 -22.06 -19.26
N ALA A 354 10.99 -21.80 -18.55
CA ALA A 354 9.90 -22.74 -18.37
C ALA A 354 8.59 -22.13 -18.91
N ARG A 355 7.79 -22.94 -19.62
CA ARG A 355 6.52 -22.49 -20.21
C ARG A 355 5.34 -23.14 -19.54
N THR A 356 4.31 -22.33 -19.27
CA THR A 356 3.00 -22.80 -18.81
C THR A 356 2.03 -22.90 -19.98
N THR A 357 0.91 -23.59 -19.75
CA THR A 357 -0.24 -23.65 -20.67
C THR A 357 -1.41 -22.77 -20.19
N LEU A 358 -1.18 -21.96 -19.16
CA LEU A 358 -2.20 -21.11 -18.56
C LEU A 358 -2.60 -20.00 -19.52
N LYS A 359 -3.89 -19.69 -19.54
CA LYS A 359 -4.48 -18.66 -20.39
C LYS A 359 -5.42 -17.77 -19.56
N PRO A 360 -5.75 -16.57 -20.04
CA PRO A 360 -6.85 -15.79 -19.46
C PRO A 360 -8.14 -16.60 -19.45
N ALA A 361 -8.93 -16.47 -18.39
CA ALA A 361 -10.25 -17.10 -18.35
C ALA A 361 -11.21 -16.47 -19.39
N PRO A 362 -12.17 -17.24 -19.92
CA PRO A 362 -13.09 -16.77 -20.94
C PRO A 362 -13.99 -15.63 -20.41
N GLN A 363 -14.45 -14.79 -21.35
CA GLN A 363 -15.39 -13.70 -21.07
C GLN A 363 -16.83 -14.16 -21.41
N PHE A 364 -17.79 -13.81 -20.55
CA PHE A 364 -19.20 -14.19 -20.70
C PHE A 364 -20.13 -12.99 -20.93
N THR A 365 -19.56 -11.81 -21.21
CA THR A 365 -20.30 -10.57 -21.41
C THR A 365 -21.25 -10.59 -22.60
N GLU A 366 -22.29 -9.76 -22.59
CA GLU A 366 -23.41 -9.77 -23.55
C GLU A 366 -23.07 -9.27 -24.98
N THR A 367 -21.82 -8.99 -25.31
CA THR A 367 -21.45 -8.29 -26.54
C THR A 367 -21.68 -9.06 -27.85
N ASP A 368 -21.94 -10.37 -27.85
CA ASP A 368 -22.13 -11.16 -29.07
C ASP A 368 -23.30 -12.15 -29.00
N GLY A 369 -24.52 -11.68 -29.32
CA GLY A 369 -25.63 -12.57 -29.69
C GLY A 369 -26.54 -13.04 -28.54
N ALA A 370 -27.69 -13.61 -28.90
CA ALA A 370 -28.76 -14.04 -28.03
C ALA A 370 -28.31 -15.00 -26.92
N GLY A 371 -28.56 -14.64 -25.67
CA GLY A 371 -28.34 -15.44 -24.47
C GLY A 371 -27.59 -14.66 -23.39
N GLY A 372 -28.11 -14.64 -22.15
CA GLY A 372 -27.47 -14.02 -21.00
C GLY A 372 -26.17 -14.74 -20.62
N TYR A 373 -25.36 -14.13 -19.74
CA TYR A 373 -24.11 -14.73 -19.24
C TYR A 373 -24.32 -16.13 -18.64
N GLN A 374 -25.52 -16.40 -18.08
CA GLN A 374 -25.85 -17.68 -17.48
C GLN A 374 -25.87 -18.81 -18.51
N GLU A 375 -26.45 -18.59 -19.70
CA GLU A 375 -26.50 -19.61 -20.77
C GLU A 375 -25.09 -19.89 -21.33
N LYS A 376 -24.27 -18.84 -21.47
CA LYS A 376 -22.88 -18.97 -21.92
C LYS A 376 -22.05 -19.73 -20.89
N LEU A 377 -22.23 -19.42 -19.60
CA LEU A 377 -21.55 -20.10 -18.50
C LEU A 377 -21.99 -21.58 -18.41
N ALA A 378 -23.28 -21.87 -18.50
CA ALA A 378 -23.80 -23.25 -18.49
C ALA A 378 -23.16 -24.07 -19.61
N ARG A 379 -23.17 -23.56 -20.83
CA ARG A 379 -22.55 -24.23 -21.99
C ARG A 379 -21.02 -24.39 -21.77
N PHE A 380 -20.34 -23.39 -21.24
CA PHE A 380 -18.93 -23.50 -20.93
C PHE A 380 -18.66 -24.62 -19.91
N ILE A 381 -19.45 -24.73 -18.84
CA ILE A 381 -19.29 -25.77 -17.80
C ILE A 381 -19.48 -27.17 -18.42
N GLU A 382 -20.49 -27.34 -19.29
CA GLU A 382 -20.75 -28.59 -20.00
C GLU A 382 -19.60 -28.99 -20.93
N ASP A 383 -19.09 -28.03 -21.71
CA ASP A 383 -18.02 -28.28 -22.71
C ASP A 383 -16.66 -28.47 -22.06
N HIS A 384 -16.40 -27.75 -20.95
CA HIS A 384 -15.09 -27.72 -20.29
C HIS A 384 -14.74 -29.03 -19.59
N GLN A 385 -15.73 -29.73 -19.01
CA GLN A 385 -15.57 -31.01 -18.30
C GLN A 385 -14.50 -30.98 -17.17
N GLY A 386 -14.18 -29.81 -16.64
CA GLY A 386 -13.24 -29.61 -15.54
C GLY A 386 -13.86 -28.76 -14.42
N PRO A 387 -13.21 -28.70 -13.26
CA PRO A 387 -13.69 -27.91 -12.14
C PRO A 387 -13.70 -26.41 -12.45
N VAL A 388 -14.79 -25.71 -12.10
CA VAL A 388 -14.97 -24.26 -12.30
C VAL A 388 -15.29 -23.60 -10.96
N LEU A 389 -14.47 -22.64 -10.55
CA LEU A 389 -14.69 -21.82 -9.36
C LEU A 389 -15.06 -20.39 -9.78
N LEU A 390 -16.20 -19.91 -9.29
CA LEU A 390 -16.61 -18.52 -9.42
C LEU A 390 -16.11 -17.69 -8.22
N CYS A 391 -15.59 -16.49 -8.47
CA CYS A 391 -15.21 -15.54 -7.44
C CYS A 391 -16.15 -14.35 -7.45
N ALA A 392 -16.87 -14.14 -6.35
CA ALA A 392 -17.63 -12.94 -6.07
C ALA A 392 -16.78 -11.94 -5.26
N GLU A 393 -16.88 -10.64 -5.56
CA GLU A 393 -16.09 -9.61 -4.90
C GLU A 393 -16.41 -9.44 -3.40
N SER A 394 -17.64 -9.77 -2.98
CA SER A 394 -18.09 -9.65 -1.59
C SER A 394 -19.20 -10.66 -1.28
N GLN A 395 -19.50 -10.87 0.01
CA GLN A 395 -20.59 -11.76 0.43
C GLN A 395 -21.94 -11.33 -0.15
N GLY A 396 -22.26 -10.04 -0.12
CA GLY A 396 -23.52 -9.55 -0.69
C GLY A 396 -23.63 -9.81 -2.20
N ARG A 397 -22.51 -9.67 -2.93
CA ARG A 397 -22.47 -9.98 -4.36
C ARG A 397 -22.54 -11.48 -4.62
N ARG A 398 -21.94 -12.31 -3.77
CA ARG A 398 -22.08 -13.78 -3.84
C ARG A 398 -23.54 -14.20 -3.74
N GLU A 399 -24.31 -13.67 -2.77
CA GLU A 399 -25.72 -14.02 -2.61
C GLU A 399 -26.56 -13.62 -3.84
N LEU A 400 -26.32 -12.43 -4.39
CA LEU A 400 -26.98 -11.98 -5.62
C LEU A 400 -26.63 -12.88 -6.83
N LEU A 401 -25.36 -13.26 -6.93
CA LEU A 401 -24.89 -14.15 -8.01
C LEU A 401 -25.51 -15.54 -7.87
N LEU A 402 -25.53 -16.11 -6.65
CA LEU A 402 -26.17 -17.39 -6.35
C LEU A 402 -27.65 -17.38 -6.73
N GLU A 403 -28.41 -16.35 -6.35
CA GLU A 403 -29.83 -16.23 -6.68
C GLU A 403 -30.08 -16.26 -8.19
N ASN A 404 -29.24 -15.55 -8.95
CA ASN A 404 -29.34 -15.51 -10.42
C ASN A 404 -28.92 -16.82 -11.07
N LEU A 405 -27.90 -17.50 -10.56
CA LEU A 405 -27.43 -18.79 -11.07
C LEU A 405 -28.47 -19.90 -10.81
N VAL A 406 -29.03 -19.92 -9.59
CA VAL A 406 -30.07 -20.90 -9.22
C VAL A 406 -31.32 -20.74 -10.09
N LYS A 407 -31.76 -19.52 -10.41
CA LYS A 407 -32.84 -19.24 -11.35
C LYS A 407 -32.55 -19.78 -12.76
N ALA A 408 -31.29 -19.86 -13.13
CA ALA A 408 -30.85 -20.43 -14.41
C ALA A 408 -30.55 -21.95 -14.36
N GLY A 409 -30.82 -22.61 -13.21
CA GLY A 409 -30.56 -24.03 -13.01
C GLY A 409 -29.11 -24.41 -12.72
N LEU A 410 -28.27 -23.42 -12.38
CA LEU A 410 -26.88 -23.61 -12.01
C LEU A 410 -26.72 -23.56 -10.47
N HIS A 411 -26.11 -24.57 -9.89
CA HIS A 411 -26.03 -24.76 -8.44
C HIS A 411 -24.55 -24.89 -7.99
N PRO A 412 -23.80 -23.78 -7.85
CA PRO A 412 -22.44 -23.86 -7.34
C PRO A 412 -22.42 -24.17 -5.84
N GLU A 413 -21.43 -24.95 -5.41
CA GLU A 413 -21.18 -25.25 -4.01
C GLU A 413 -20.26 -24.18 -3.40
N ALA A 414 -20.46 -23.83 -2.12
CA ALA A 414 -19.61 -22.87 -1.43
C ALA A 414 -18.24 -23.47 -1.15
N CYS A 415 -17.19 -22.72 -1.47
CA CYS A 415 -15.78 -23.08 -1.22
C CYS A 415 -15.08 -21.94 -0.49
N ASP A 416 -14.14 -22.26 0.41
CA ASP A 416 -13.44 -21.25 1.20
C ASP A 416 -12.30 -20.59 0.39
N ASN A 417 -11.51 -21.39 -0.32
CA ASN A 417 -10.36 -20.92 -1.09
C ASN A 417 -10.07 -21.83 -2.29
N TRP A 418 -9.09 -21.44 -3.10
CA TRP A 418 -8.66 -22.20 -4.26
C TRP A 418 -8.06 -23.58 -3.94
N PRO A 419 -7.13 -23.73 -2.96
CA PRO A 419 -6.61 -25.05 -2.57
C PRO A 419 -7.68 -26.02 -2.11
N ASP A 420 -8.65 -25.57 -1.31
CA ASP A 420 -9.74 -26.42 -0.83
C ASP A 420 -10.63 -26.87 -2.01
N PHE A 421 -10.93 -25.95 -2.92
CA PHE A 421 -11.69 -26.26 -4.13
C PHE A 421 -11.02 -27.33 -4.98
N ILE A 422 -9.74 -27.17 -5.32
CA ILE A 422 -9.04 -28.12 -6.21
C ILE A 422 -8.75 -29.48 -5.55
N ASN A 423 -8.76 -29.56 -4.21
CA ASN A 423 -8.61 -30.82 -3.47
C ASN A 423 -9.94 -31.49 -3.13
N SER A 424 -11.08 -30.84 -3.40
CA SER A 424 -12.42 -31.38 -3.21
C SER A 424 -12.91 -32.16 -4.44
N GLU A 425 -14.10 -32.76 -4.33
CA GLU A 425 -14.83 -33.37 -5.46
C GLU A 425 -15.79 -32.38 -6.13
N VAL A 426 -15.75 -31.09 -5.74
CA VAL A 426 -16.63 -30.05 -6.26
C VAL A 426 -16.24 -29.71 -7.69
N ASN A 427 -17.17 -29.91 -8.63
CA ASN A 427 -16.95 -29.55 -10.03
C ASN A 427 -17.38 -28.13 -10.37
N PHE A 428 -18.31 -27.54 -9.60
CA PHE A 428 -18.76 -26.17 -9.77
C PHE A 428 -18.90 -25.51 -8.42
N GLY A 429 -18.00 -24.57 -8.13
CA GLY A 429 -17.90 -23.89 -6.84
C GLY A 429 -18.07 -22.39 -6.94
N ILE A 430 -18.33 -21.75 -5.79
CA ILE A 430 -18.34 -20.30 -5.62
C ILE A 430 -17.65 -19.92 -4.33
N THR A 431 -16.82 -18.87 -4.39
CA THR A 431 -16.14 -18.30 -3.22
C THR A 431 -16.26 -16.77 -3.19
N VAL A 432 -15.83 -16.15 -2.10
CA VAL A 432 -15.71 -14.70 -1.97
C VAL A 432 -14.24 -14.34 -2.01
N ALA A 433 -13.81 -13.73 -3.10
CA ALA A 433 -12.47 -13.19 -3.24
C ALA A 433 -12.45 -12.04 -4.26
N PRO A 434 -11.72 -10.95 -3.98
CA PRO A 434 -11.67 -9.78 -4.85
C PRO A 434 -10.67 -9.99 -6.02
N VAL A 435 -10.94 -10.99 -6.87
CA VAL A 435 -10.12 -11.32 -8.04
C VAL A 435 -10.54 -10.47 -9.23
N ASP A 436 -9.59 -9.73 -9.79
CA ASP A 436 -9.87 -8.86 -10.94
C ASP A 436 -10.13 -9.67 -12.21
N ARG A 437 -9.28 -10.67 -12.49
CA ARG A 437 -9.42 -11.58 -13.62
C ARG A 437 -8.99 -12.99 -13.24
N GLY A 438 -9.79 -13.96 -13.59
CA GLY A 438 -9.53 -15.37 -13.30
C GLY A 438 -8.42 -15.99 -14.17
N LEU A 439 -8.32 -17.31 -14.13
CA LEU A 439 -7.34 -18.09 -14.89
C LEU A 439 -8.01 -19.31 -15.53
N TYR A 440 -7.43 -19.75 -16.64
CA TYR A 440 -7.85 -20.95 -17.37
C TYR A 440 -6.65 -21.89 -17.58
N ALA A 441 -6.69 -23.07 -16.97
CA ALA A 441 -5.58 -24.01 -17.05
C ALA A 441 -5.68 -25.01 -18.22
N GLY A 442 -6.75 -24.94 -18.99
CA GLY A 442 -6.99 -25.80 -20.16
C GLY A 442 -8.24 -26.68 -20.02
N PRO A 443 -8.65 -27.39 -21.08
CA PRO A 443 -9.81 -28.29 -21.04
C PRO A 443 -9.63 -29.37 -19.97
N GLY A 444 -10.68 -29.58 -19.17
CA GLY A 444 -10.67 -30.55 -18.08
C GLY A 444 -9.77 -30.18 -16.88
N GLN A 445 -9.17 -29.00 -16.87
CA GLN A 445 -8.35 -28.49 -15.76
C GLN A 445 -9.10 -27.44 -14.97
N PRO A 446 -8.71 -27.16 -13.70
CA PRO A 446 -9.38 -26.15 -12.89
C PRO A 446 -9.37 -24.77 -13.56
N THR A 447 -10.52 -24.09 -13.49
CA THR A 447 -10.74 -22.75 -14.04
C THR A 447 -11.30 -21.84 -12.98
N LEU A 448 -10.74 -20.64 -12.86
CA LEU A 448 -11.22 -19.57 -12.00
C LEU A 448 -11.86 -18.49 -12.86
N ILE A 449 -13.09 -18.08 -12.53
CA ILE A 449 -13.83 -17.04 -13.23
C ILE A 449 -14.22 -15.97 -12.23
N SER A 450 -13.80 -14.72 -12.50
CA SER A 450 -14.18 -13.55 -11.69
C SER A 450 -15.51 -12.95 -12.16
N GLU A 451 -16.11 -12.10 -11.31
CA GLU A 451 -17.30 -11.35 -11.67
C GLU A 451 -17.10 -10.46 -12.90
N ALA A 452 -15.90 -9.86 -13.06
CA ALA A 452 -15.61 -9.02 -14.21
C ALA A 452 -15.71 -9.77 -15.55
N GLN A 453 -15.51 -11.09 -15.53
CA GLN A 453 -15.64 -11.95 -16.71
C GLN A 453 -17.09 -12.34 -16.99
N LEU A 454 -17.95 -12.31 -15.97
CA LEU A 454 -19.40 -12.57 -16.13
C LEU A 454 -20.15 -11.34 -16.63
N PHE A 455 -19.83 -10.15 -16.09
CA PHE A 455 -20.61 -8.92 -16.30
C PHE A 455 -19.91 -7.86 -17.15
N GLY A 456 -18.68 -8.10 -17.58
CA GLY A 456 -17.81 -7.08 -18.20
C GLY A 456 -17.14 -6.20 -17.14
N GLN A 457 -16.07 -5.55 -17.54
CA GLN A 457 -15.48 -4.50 -16.70
C GLN A 457 -16.51 -3.36 -16.57
N ARG A 458 -17.26 -3.34 -15.51
CA ARG A 458 -17.68 -2.05 -14.98
C ARG A 458 -16.38 -1.34 -14.66
N VAL A 459 -16.26 -0.09 -15.10
CA VAL A 459 -15.22 0.80 -14.60
C VAL A 459 -15.28 0.62 -13.10
N ALA A 460 -14.37 -0.17 -12.57
CA ALA A 460 -14.27 -0.36 -11.14
C ALA A 460 -13.93 1.02 -10.63
N GLN A 461 -14.92 1.71 -10.06
CA GLN A 461 -14.60 2.81 -9.15
C GLN A 461 -13.60 2.17 -8.20
N ARG A 462 -12.36 2.67 -8.26
CA ARG A 462 -11.26 2.27 -7.41
C ARG A 462 -11.68 2.48 -5.95
N ARG A 463 -12.48 1.57 -5.43
CA ARG A 463 -12.69 1.45 -3.99
C ARG A 463 -11.47 0.70 -3.49
N ARG A 464 -10.53 1.42 -2.93
CA ARG A 464 -9.59 0.93 -1.94
C ARG A 464 -10.42 0.28 -0.82
N ARG A 465 -10.72 -1.01 -0.95
CA ARG A 465 -11.24 -1.83 0.13
C ARG A 465 -10.17 -2.84 0.45
N THR A 466 -9.23 -2.41 1.27
CA THR A 466 -8.36 -3.28 2.04
C THR A 466 -9.18 -3.93 3.14
N ARG A 467 -8.76 -5.05 3.63
CA ARG A 467 -9.35 -5.86 4.71
C ARG A 467 -9.35 -5.17 6.09
N GLN A 468 -9.10 -3.90 6.13
CA GLN A 468 -9.43 -2.93 7.18
C GLN A 468 -10.77 -2.30 6.81
N GLU A 469 -11.84 -3.14 6.74
CA GLU A 469 -13.19 -2.65 6.45
C GLU A 469 -13.75 -1.75 7.56
N GLU A 470 -12.95 -1.38 8.56
CA GLU A 470 -13.36 -0.49 9.63
C GLU A 470 -12.42 0.69 9.92
N THR A 471 -11.21 0.82 9.31
CA THR A 471 -10.27 1.87 9.74
C THR A 471 -9.60 2.72 8.66
N ASP A 472 -9.75 2.46 7.36
CA ASP A 472 -9.09 3.25 6.30
C ASP A 472 -10.03 4.27 5.64
N THR A 473 -10.74 5.03 6.48
CA THR A 473 -11.75 6.00 6.05
C THR A 473 -11.20 7.41 5.84
N ASP A 474 -9.94 7.70 6.14
CA ASP A 474 -9.53 9.07 6.44
C ASP A 474 -8.81 9.87 5.35
N ALA A 475 -8.34 9.27 4.26
CA ALA A 475 -7.71 10.04 3.18
C ALA A 475 -8.67 10.47 2.06
N ILE A 476 -9.72 9.69 1.78
CA ILE A 476 -10.74 10.03 0.79
C ILE A 476 -11.99 10.49 1.51
N ILE A 477 -12.40 11.72 1.25
CA ILE A 477 -13.66 12.26 1.76
C ILE A 477 -14.80 11.44 1.16
N ARG A 478 -15.46 10.64 2.00
CA ARG A 478 -16.55 9.72 1.59
C ARG A 478 -17.93 10.28 1.86
N ASP A 479 -18.02 11.18 2.83
CA ASP A 479 -19.26 11.84 3.22
C ASP A 479 -19.04 13.34 3.25
N LEU A 480 -20.05 14.08 2.80
CA LEU A 480 -20.09 15.54 2.86
C LEU A 480 -19.99 16.08 4.29
N THR A 481 -20.35 15.28 5.28
CA THR A 481 -20.25 15.63 6.71
C THR A 481 -18.81 15.76 7.21
N GLU A 482 -17.85 15.16 6.50
CA GLU A 482 -16.43 15.24 6.81
C GLU A 482 -15.78 16.55 6.37
N LEU A 483 -16.43 17.27 5.44
CA LEU A 483 -15.97 18.55 4.91
C LEU A 483 -16.44 19.70 5.80
N ARG A 484 -15.49 20.39 6.44
CA ARG A 484 -15.78 21.65 7.12
C ARG A 484 -15.41 22.83 6.23
N GLN A 485 -16.30 23.82 6.14
CA GLN A 485 -16.02 25.06 5.41
C GLN A 485 -14.75 25.71 5.94
N GLY A 486 -13.91 26.18 5.03
CA GLY A 486 -12.63 26.81 5.34
C GLY A 486 -11.44 25.86 5.42
N LEU A 487 -11.64 24.53 5.47
CA LEU A 487 -10.52 23.59 5.46
C LEU A 487 -9.92 23.40 4.06
N PRO A 488 -8.59 23.22 3.99
CA PRO A 488 -7.92 22.86 2.74
C PRO A 488 -8.25 21.41 2.37
N VAL A 489 -8.42 21.17 1.08
CA VAL A 489 -8.62 19.85 0.46
C VAL A 489 -7.72 19.71 -0.75
N VAL A 490 -7.40 18.49 -1.13
CA VAL A 490 -6.56 18.20 -2.29
C VAL A 490 -7.43 17.58 -3.38
N HIS A 491 -7.53 18.24 -4.53
CA HIS A 491 -8.13 17.67 -5.74
C HIS A 491 -7.05 16.96 -6.55
N ILE A 492 -7.30 15.74 -7.00
CA ILE A 492 -6.30 14.89 -7.67
C ILE A 492 -5.68 15.52 -8.92
N GLU A 493 -6.45 16.35 -9.65
CA GLU A 493 -6.00 17.01 -10.89
C GLU A 493 -5.59 18.48 -10.70
N HIS A 494 -6.11 19.15 -9.67
CA HIS A 494 -5.97 20.60 -9.49
C HIS A 494 -5.20 20.99 -8.22
N GLY A 495 -4.76 20.01 -7.42
CA GLY A 495 -4.00 20.25 -6.20
C GLY A 495 -4.82 20.88 -5.08
N VAL A 496 -4.15 21.63 -4.19
CA VAL A 496 -4.72 22.15 -2.95
C VAL A 496 -5.66 23.33 -3.22
N GLY A 497 -6.91 23.19 -2.79
CA GLY A 497 -7.94 24.23 -2.74
C GLY A 497 -8.57 24.29 -1.35
N ARG A 498 -9.34 25.34 -1.07
CA ARG A 498 -10.08 25.53 0.19
C ARG A 498 -11.56 25.24 -0.02
N TYR A 499 -12.15 24.38 0.76
CA TYR A 499 -13.58 24.05 0.67
C TYR A 499 -14.44 25.21 1.20
N LEU A 500 -15.33 25.74 0.37
CA LEU A 500 -16.22 26.85 0.72
C LEU A 500 -17.66 26.41 1.03
N GLY A 501 -18.03 25.16 0.75
CA GLY A 501 -19.38 24.64 0.97
C GLY A 501 -19.99 23.97 -0.25
N LEU A 502 -21.24 23.53 -0.11
CA LEU A 502 -22.04 22.99 -1.20
C LEU A 502 -22.80 24.09 -1.93
N GLN A 503 -22.93 23.93 -3.23
CA GLN A 503 -23.75 24.80 -4.07
C GLN A 503 -24.59 23.96 -5.04
N ILE A 504 -25.88 24.32 -5.15
CA ILE A 504 -26.78 23.71 -6.14
C ILE A 504 -26.73 24.55 -7.41
N LEU A 505 -26.39 23.90 -8.52
CA LEU A 505 -26.40 24.51 -9.85
C LEU A 505 -27.38 23.75 -10.76
N GLU A 506 -28.12 24.47 -11.59
CA GLU A 506 -28.95 23.86 -12.64
C GLU A 506 -28.09 23.59 -13.87
N ILE A 507 -27.99 22.29 -14.25
CA ILE A 507 -27.33 21.87 -15.50
C ILE A 507 -28.38 21.16 -16.35
N ASP A 508 -28.61 21.65 -17.54
CA ASP A 508 -29.60 21.13 -18.51
C ASP A 508 -31.05 21.03 -17.96
N GLY A 509 -31.37 21.86 -16.94
CA GLY A 509 -32.70 21.91 -16.31
C GLY A 509 -32.88 21.03 -15.09
N ASP A 510 -31.88 20.23 -14.71
CA ASP A 510 -31.88 19.43 -13.50
C ASP A 510 -30.97 20.04 -12.41
N PRO A 511 -31.42 20.15 -11.14
CA PRO A 511 -30.59 20.62 -10.04
C PRO A 511 -29.55 19.56 -9.65
N ALA A 512 -28.28 19.94 -9.65
CA ALA A 512 -27.17 19.11 -9.22
C ALA A 512 -26.35 19.80 -8.14
N GLU A 513 -25.87 19.02 -7.16
CA GLU A 513 -25.05 19.49 -6.05
C GLU A 513 -23.57 19.45 -6.38
N PHE A 514 -22.87 20.55 -6.07
CA PHE A 514 -21.44 20.72 -6.30
C PHE A 514 -20.73 21.15 -5.01
N LEU A 515 -19.52 20.62 -4.81
CA LEU A 515 -18.57 21.19 -3.85
C LEU A 515 -17.92 22.42 -4.48
N LEU A 516 -17.90 23.51 -3.75
CA LEU A 516 -17.20 24.72 -4.14
C LEU A 516 -15.83 24.77 -3.50
N LEU A 517 -14.79 24.77 -4.31
CA LEU A 517 -13.39 24.89 -3.89
C LEU A 517 -12.82 26.22 -4.35
N GLU A 518 -12.12 26.94 -3.48
CA GLU A 518 -11.39 28.15 -3.78
C GLU A 518 -9.91 27.85 -3.91
N TYR A 519 -9.31 28.37 -4.98
CA TYR A 519 -7.89 28.27 -5.31
C TYR A 519 -7.21 29.64 -5.21
N ALA A 520 -5.89 29.68 -5.44
CA ALA A 520 -5.15 30.94 -5.44
C ALA A 520 -5.79 31.98 -6.36
N GLU A 521 -5.65 33.26 -6.00
CA GLU A 521 -6.23 34.40 -6.72
C GLU A 521 -7.78 34.45 -6.72
N GLY A 522 -8.43 33.67 -5.82
CA GLY A 522 -9.90 33.64 -5.70
C GLY A 522 -10.61 32.85 -6.79
N ASN A 523 -9.86 32.07 -7.58
CA ASN A 523 -10.44 31.18 -8.60
C ASN A 523 -11.27 30.08 -7.94
N LYS A 524 -12.39 29.70 -8.56
CA LYS A 524 -13.33 28.73 -8.02
C LYS A 524 -13.46 27.52 -8.95
N LEU A 525 -13.47 26.34 -8.34
CA LEU A 525 -13.72 25.05 -9.00
C LEU A 525 -15.00 24.44 -8.41
N TYR A 526 -15.88 23.98 -9.29
CA TYR A 526 -17.10 23.28 -8.94
C TYR A 526 -16.90 21.79 -9.21
N VAL A 527 -16.92 20.98 -8.17
CA VAL A 527 -16.76 19.53 -8.28
C VAL A 527 -18.09 18.86 -7.98
N PRO A 528 -18.67 18.07 -8.91
CA PRO A 528 -19.91 17.35 -8.65
C PRO A 528 -19.80 16.47 -7.41
N VAL A 529 -20.84 16.39 -6.56
CA VAL A 529 -20.85 15.55 -5.35
C VAL A 529 -20.60 14.08 -5.72
N GLY A 530 -21.05 13.61 -6.88
CA GLY A 530 -20.74 12.27 -7.40
C GLY A 530 -19.25 12.03 -7.68
N SER A 531 -18.44 13.08 -7.75
CA SER A 531 -16.98 13.04 -7.95
C SER A 531 -16.20 13.30 -6.65
N LEU A 532 -16.81 13.12 -5.49
CA LEU A 532 -16.19 13.30 -4.17
C LEU A 532 -14.89 12.48 -3.99
N HIS A 533 -14.79 11.36 -4.70
CA HIS A 533 -13.60 10.50 -4.75
C HIS A 533 -12.36 11.15 -5.35
N LEU A 534 -12.50 12.29 -6.06
CA LEU A 534 -11.38 13.08 -6.58
C LEU A 534 -10.79 14.02 -5.52
N ILE A 535 -11.40 14.09 -4.34
CA ILE A 535 -11.02 15.00 -3.27
C ILE A 535 -10.52 14.20 -2.07
N SER A 536 -9.36 14.60 -1.56
CA SER A 536 -8.78 14.05 -0.34
C SER A 536 -8.52 15.16 0.69
N ARG A 537 -8.35 14.78 1.95
CA ARG A 537 -7.99 15.73 3.01
C ARG A 537 -6.57 16.25 2.79
N TYR A 538 -6.38 17.52 3.13
CA TYR A 538 -5.05 18.12 3.18
C TYR A 538 -4.34 17.69 4.46
N THR A 539 -3.21 17.00 4.33
CA THR A 539 -2.46 16.44 5.48
C THR A 539 -1.04 17.02 5.63
N ALA A 540 -0.66 17.98 4.77
CA ALA A 540 0.73 18.46 4.67
C ALA A 540 1.10 19.60 5.65
N GLY A 541 0.37 19.82 6.74
CA GLY A 541 0.70 20.86 7.73
C GLY A 541 -0.52 21.55 8.31
N ASP A 542 -0.30 22.74 8.93
CA ASP A 542 -1.37 23.52 9.53
C ASP A 542 -2.40 23.94 8.46
N PRO A 543 -3.67 23.56 8.63
CA PRO A 543 -4.75 23.88 7.68
C PRO A 543 -4.91 25.39 7.40
N ASP A 544 -4.60 26.24 8.39
CA ASP A 544 -4.76 27.70 8.24
C ASP A 544 -3.69 28.33 7.34
N THR A 545 -2.54 27.68 7.21
CA THR A 545 -1.41 28.14 6.39
C THR A 545 -1.23 27.37 5.08
N ALA A 546 -2.17 26.48 4.74
CA ALA A 546 -2.10 25.65 3.54
C ALA A 546 -1.95 26.49 2.26
N PRO A 547 -0.91 26.23 1.43
CA PRO A 547 -0.73 26.95 0.16
C PRO A 547 -1.81 26.55 -0.83
N LEU A 548 -2.56 27.51 -1.37
CA LEU A 548 -3.53 27.26 -2.42
C LEU A 548 -2.85 27.24 -3.78
N HIS A 549 -3.15 26.21 -4.59
CA HIS A 549 -2.65 26.07 -5.95
C HIS A 549 -3.37 27.03 -6.92
N ARG A 550 -2.76 27.27 -8.07
CA ARG A 550 -3.40 28.02 -9.18
C ARG A 550 -4.13 27.05 -10.09
N LEU A 551 -5.35 27.37 -10.49
CA LEU A 551 -6.08 26.60 -11.51
C LEU A 551 -5.45 26.84 -12.88
N GLY A 552 -5.08 25.76 -13.58
CA GLY A 552 -4.60 25.82 -14.96
C GLY A 552 -3.10 26.06 -15.13
N SER A 553 -2.29 25.75 -14.13
CA SER A 553 -0.82 25.71 -14.24
C SER A 553 -0.33 24.28 -14.44
#